data_14455ccb76537f6b621fa656a98f2153
#
_entry.id   14455ccb76537f6b621fa656a98f2153
#
_cell.length_a   1.000
_cell.length_b   1.000
_cell.length_c   1.000
_cell.angle_alpha   90.00
_cell.angle_beta   90.00
_cell.angle_gamma   90.00
#
_symmetry.space_group_name_H-M   'P 1'
#
loop_
_entity.id
_entity.type
_entity.pdbx_description
1 polymer ?
#
loop_
_entity_poly.entity_id
_entity_poly.type
_entity_poly.pdbx_seq_one_letter_code
_entity_poly.pdbx_strand_id
1 'polypeptide(L)'
;MSLRRRVLALAFLFVMVTLLSAPWLQSEDQGVPHFNAAAPAKGATIEPILTKDQLWGENAQFPYQTHAYELAAKIPNVIYQMPCYCYCDRGMGHNSLHSCFAGTHGAQCGTCLKELYYTYQMNKQGKTVKEIRAGIIKGDWKQLDLQTAASIN
;
A
#
# COMPACT_ATOMS: atom_id res chain seq x y z
N MET A 1 14.79 -60.13 6.72
CA MET A 1 15.20 -58.69 6.88
C MET A 1 15.32 -58.45 8.37
N SER A 2 16.52 -58.11 8.89
CA SER A 2 16.80 -58.02 10.34
C SER A 2 16.03 -56.83 10.94
N LEU A 3 15.61 -56.99 12.20
CA LEU A 3 14.87 -55.98 12.97
C LEU A 3 15.57 -54.61 12.93
N ARG A 4 16.92 -54.58 12.95
CA ARG A 4 17.76 -53.37 12.82
C ARG A 4 17.52 -52.61 11.50
N ARG A 5 17.33 -53.31 10.37
CA ARG A 5 17.04 -52.64 9.05
C ARG A 5 15.65 -52.02 9.02
N ARG A 6 14.65 -52.60 9.69
CA ARG A 6 13.29 -52.04 9.79
C ARG A 6 13.26 -50.81 10.68
N VAL A 7 13.98 -50.80 11.81
CA VAL A 7 14.07 -49.66 12.71
C VAL A 7 14.78 -48.48 12.05
N LEU A 8 15.90 -48.72 11.33
CA LEU A 8 16.59 -47.65 10.57
C LEU A 8 15.75 -47.08 9.44
N ALA A 9 14.98 -47.89 8.71
CA ALA A 9 14.11 -47.41 7.66
C ALA A 9 12.95 -46.53 8.21
N LEU A 10 12.36 -46.91 9.34
CA LEU A 10 11.32 -46.13 10.01
C LEU A 10 11.86 -44.81 10.57
N ALA A 11 13.05 -44.79 11.13
CA ALA A 11 13.71 -43.59 11.64
C ALA A 11 14.01 -42.60 10.48
N PHE A 12 14.46 -43.11 9.32
CA PHE A 12 14.71 -42.27 8.14
C PHE A 12 13.44 -41.70 7.57
N LEU A 13 12.31 -42.46 7.55
CA LEU A 13 11.02 -41.98 7.09
C LEU A 13 10.47 -40.87 8.01
N PHE A 14 10.67 -41.03 9.34
CA PHE A 14 10.22 -40.03 10.32
C PHE A 14 10.99 -38.71 10.20
N VAL A 15 12.30 -38.76 9.96
CA VAL A 15 13.15 -37.57 9.77
C VAL A 15 12.80 -36.85 8.45
N MET A 16 12.48 -37.61 7.37
CA MET A 16 12.08 -37.01 6.07
C MET A 16 10.72 -36.32 6.16
N VAL A 17 9.76 -36.85 6.91
CA VAL A 17 8.43 -36.25 7.08
C VAL A 17 8.50 -34.96 7.90
N THR A 18 9.39 -34.87 8.89
CA THR A 18 9.56 -33.65 9.71
C THR A 18 10.27 -32.52 8.97
N LEU A 19 11.08 -32.83 7.94
CA LEU A 19 11.77 -31.82 7.11
C LEU A 19 10.83 -31.17 6.06
N LEU A 20 9.68 -31.79 5.74
CA LEU A 20 8.70 -31.26 4.81
C LEU A 20 7.69 -30.27 5.45
N SER A 21 7.69 -30.18 6.78
CA SER A 21 6.86 -29.22 7.53
C SER A 21 7.65 -27.98 7.95
N ALA A 22 8.46 -27.42 7.06
CA ALA A 22 9.20 -26.22 7.35
C ALA A 22 8.25 -25.00 7.46
N PRO A 23 8.16 -24.33 8.62
CA PRO A 23 7.20 -23.23 8.86
C PRO A 23 7.55 -21.92 8.13
N TRP A 24 8.63 -21.89 7.37
CA TRP A 24 9.11 -20.70 6.65
C TRP A 24 8.47 -20.47 5.28
N LEU A 25 7.47 -21.29 4.89
CA LEU A 25 6.67 -21.08 3.67
C LEU A 25 5.35 -20.34 3.92
N GLN A 26 5.07 -19.92 5.14
CA GLN A 26 4.00 -18.98 5.40
C GLN A 26 4.58 -17.57 5.20
N SER A 27 4.54 -17.05 3.96
CA SER A 27 4.44 -15.61 3.81
C SER A 27 3.18 -15.22 4.57
N GLU A 28 3.32 -14.53 5.69
CA GLU A 28 2.17 -13.93 6.36
C GLU A 28 1.47 -13.06 5.30
N ASP A 29 0.31 -13.51 4.87
CA ASP A 29 -0.60 -12.66 4.10
C ASP A 29 -0.96 -11.51 5.04
N GLN A 30 -0.25 -10.41 4.86
CA GLN A 30 -0.45 -9.22 5.70
C GLN A 30 -1.85 -8.63 5.52
N GLY A 31 -2.67 -9.20 4.64
CA GLY A 31 -4.00 -8.75 4.36
C GLY A 31 -4.04 -7.38 3.68
N VAL A 32 -5.22 -6.95 3.32
CA VAL A 32 -5.43 -5.61 2.75
C VAL A 32 -5.34 -4.57 3.87
N PRO A 33 -4.51 -3.51 3.73
CA PRO A 33 -4.48 -2.41 4.69
C PRO A 33 -5.85 -1.75 4.84
N HIS A 34 -6.06 -1.03 5.95
CA HIS A 34 -7.31 -0.35 6.21
C HIS A 34 -7.66 0.67 5.11
N PHE A 35 -8.94 0.78 4.80
CA PHE A 35 -9.51 1.79 3.91
C PHE A 35 -10.99 2.04 4.26
N ASN A 36 -11.53 3.19 3.88
CA ASN A 36 -12.93 3.49 4.10
C ASN A 36 -13.78 2.92 2.93
N ALA A 37 -14.84 2.19 3.24
CA ALA A 37 -15.67 1.54 2.21
C ALA A 37 -16.43 2.54 1.33
N ALA A 38 -16.76 3.72 1.86
CA ALA A 38 -17.50 4.78 1.20
C ALA A 38 -16.78 6.13 1.33
N ALA A 39 -17.14 7.08 0.48
CA ALA A 39 -16.72 8.48 0.60
C ALA A 39 -17.19 9.06 1.95
N PRO A 40 -16.54 10.14 2.43
CA PRO A 40 -17.01 10.84 3.62
C PRO A 40 -18.48 11.23 3.48
N ALA A 41 -19.24 11.13 4.56
CA ALA A 41 -20.65 11.58 4.57
C ALA A 41 -20.72 13.08 4.21
N LYS A 42 -21.79 13.48 3.56
CA LYS A 42 -22.00 14.92 3.24
C LYS A 42 -21.93 15.76 4.51
N GLY A 43 -21.01 16.74 4.52
CA GLY A 43 -20.77 17.61 5.68
C GLY A 43 -19.84 17.01 6.74
N ALA A 44 -19.33 15.81 6.58
CA ALA A 44 -18.30 15.29 7.46
C ALA A 44 -16.99 16.07 7.27
N THR A 45 -16.38 16.44 8.38
CA THR A 45 -15.02 17.03 8.37
C THR A 45 -14.01 15.90 8.27
N ILE A 46 -13.22 15.93 7.22
CA ILE A 46 -11.99 15.11 7.10
C ILE A 46 -10.79 16.03 7.27
N GLU A 47 -9.69 15.45 7.73
CA GLU A 47 -8.43 16.20 7.86
C GLU A 47 -8.00 16.73 6.47
N PRO A 48 -7.63 18.02 6.34
CA PRO A 48 -7.26 18.57 5.03
C PRO A 48 -5.96 17.96 4.53
N ILE A 49 -5.85 17.79 3.22
CA ILE A 49 -4.58 17.48 2.58
C ILE A 49 -3.64 18.67 2.78
N LEU A 50 -2.39 18.43 3.16
CA LEU A 50 -1.38 19.48 3.26
C LEU A 50 -1.18 20.14 1.89
N THR A 51 -1.03 21.46 1.89
CA THR A 51 -0.64 22.19 0.67
C THR A 51 0.83 21.98 0.37
N LYS A 52 1.24 22.15 -0.89
CA LYS A 52 2.65 22.05 -1.28
C LYS A 52 3.55 23.01 -0.50
N ASP A 53 3.03 24.19 -0.12
CA ASP A 53 3.79 25.23 0.60
C ASP A 53 4.03 24.86 2.08
N GLN A 54 3.34 23.84 2.59
CA GLN A 54 3.57 23.26 3.91
C GLN A 54 4.63 22.15 3.88
N LEU A 55 5.12 21.77 2.69
CA LEU A 55 6.20 20.81 2.51
C LEU A 55 7.54 21.54 2.36
N TRP A 56 8.52 21.13 3.12
CA TRP A 56 9.88 21.70 3.09
C TRP A 56 10.92 20.64 3.45
N GLY A 57 12.20 20.93 3.19
CA GLY A 57 13.29 20.01 3.46
C GLY A 57 13.13 18.68 2.70
N GLU A 58 13.23 17.57 3.40
CA GLU A 58 13.14 16.22 2.84
C GLU A 58 11.76 15.92 2.21
N ASN A 59 10.72 16.65 2.62
CA ASN A 59 9.36 16.46 2.08
C ASN A 59 9.14 17.16 0.73
N ALA A 60 10.09 18.00 0.31
CA ALA A 60 10.02 18.76 -0.95
C ALA A 60 11.33 18.67 -1.76
N GLN A 61 12.11 17.62 -1.53
CA GLN A 61 13.41 17.43 -2.18
C GLN A 61 13.26 17.12 -3.68
N PHE A 62 12.21 16.44 -4.06
CA PHE A 62 11.94 16.04 -5.44
C PHE A 62 10.61 16.60 -5.95
N PRO A 63 10.52 17.00 -7.24
CA PRO A 63 9.28 17.56 -7.81
C PRO A 63 8.05 16.66 -7.64
N TYR A 64 8.21 15.34 -7.71
CA TYR A 64 7.10 14.41 -7.57
C TYR A 64 6.49 14.41 -6.15
N GLN A 65 7.21 14.86 -5.12
CA GLN A 65 6.68 14.93 -3.75
C GLN A 65 5.62 16.02 -3.64
N THR A 66 5.97 17.27 -3.93
CA THR A 66 5.05 18.41 -3.87
C THR A 66 3.90 18.28 -4.87
N HIS A 67 4.18 17.79 -6.09
CA HIS A 67 3.17 17.54 -7.10
C HIS A 67 2.15 16.47 -6.65
N ALA A 68 2.58 15.42 -5.94
CA ALA A 68 1.66 14.42 -5.40
C ALA A 68 0.61 15.04 -4.46
N TYR A 69 1.00 16.01 -3.63
CA TYR A 69 0.05 16.69 -2.73
C TYR A 69 -0.93 17.57 -3.51
N GLU A 70 -0.50 18.23 -4.58
CA GLU A 70 -1.40 18.97 -5.47
C GLU A 70 -2.43 18.04 -6.12
N LEU A 71 -2.03 16.83 -6.49
CA LEU A 71 -2.95 15.83 -7.05
C LEU A 71 -3.87 15.23 -5.98
N ALA A 72 -3.35 14.94 -4.78
CA ALA A 72 -4.14 14.45 -3.65
C ALA A 72 -5.28 15.41 -3.30
N ALA A 73 -5.00 16.71 -3.30
CA ALA A 73 -5.99 17.75 -3.03
C ALA A 73 -7.12 17.80 -4.09
N LYS A 74 -6.88 17.32 -5.33
CA LYS A 74 -7.91 17.24 -6.38
C LYS A 74 -8.86 16.05 -6.20
N ILE A 75 -8.44 14.99 -5.51
CA ILE A 75 -9.20 13.74 -5.37
C ILE A 75 -9.30 13.22 -3.92
N PRO A 76 -9.51 14.10 -2.91
CA PRO A 76 -9.44 13.70 -1.49
C PRO A 76 -10.44 12.58 -1.16
N ASN A 77 -11.65 12.64 -1.69
CA ASN A 77 -12.68 11.63 -1.46
C ASN A 77 -12.37 10.27 -2.09
N VAL A 78 -11.58 10.25 -3.17
CA VAL A 78 -11.15 9.00 -3.81
C VAL A 78 -10.07 8.33 -2.97
N ILE A 79 -9.00 9.07 -2.61
CA ILE A 79 -7.90 8.52 -1.79
C ILE A 79 -8.34 8.18 -0.36
N TYR A 80 -9.42 8.78 0.15
CA TYR A 80 -10.07 8.40 1.41
C TYR A 80 -10.55 6.94 1.40
N GLN A 81 -10.86 6.39 0.23
CA GLN A 81 -11.36 5.04 0.03
C GLN A 81 -10.30 4.06 -0.45
N MET A 82 -9.02 4.46 -0.49
CA MET A 82 -7.91 3.61 -0.95
C MET A 82 -7.09 3.08 0.23
N PRO A 83 -6.72 1.79 0.25
CA PRO A 83 -5.73 1.28 1.19
C PRO A 83 -4.35 1.85 0.86
N CYS A 84 -3.42 1.82 1.82
CA CYS A 84 -2.02 2.12 1.57
C CYS A 84 -1.12 0.96 1.98
N TYR A 85 -0.45 0.35 1.01
CA TYR A 85 0.40 -0.84 1.20
C TYR A 85 1.79 -0.53 1.80
N CYS A 86 1.96 0.68 2.37
CA CYS A 86 3.04 0.92 3.34
C CYS A 86 2.67 0.42 4.74
N TYR A 87 1.43 -0.05 4.94
CA TYR A 87 0.90 -0.55 6.21
C TYR A 87 0.99 0.43 7.38
N CYS A 88 0.94 1.73 7.10
CA CYS A 88 0.93 2.78 8.12
C CYS A 88 -0.32 2.77 9.01
N ASP A 89 -1.36 2.04 8.63
CA ASP A 89 -2.52 1.73 9.47
C ASP A 89 -2.15 0.99 10.77
N ARG A 90 -1.09 0.18 10.74
CA ARG A 90 -0.65 -0.65 11.87
C ARG A 90 0.23 0.08 12.88
N GLY A 91 1.01 1.08 12.42
CA GLY A 91 1.97 1.78 13.28
C GLY A 91 1.65 3.25 13.52
N MET A 92 0.92 3.88 12.59
CA MET A 92 0.64 5.32 12.62
C MET A 92 -0.86 5.64 12.77
N GLY A 93 -1.72 4.62 12.74
CA GLY A 93 -3.17 4.79 12.85
C GLY A 93 -3.82 5.42 11.61
N HIS A 94 -3.17 5.35 10.44
CA HIS A 94 -3.73 5.87 9.19
C HIS A 94 -4.91 5.02 8.74
N ASN A 95 -6.04 5.65 8.44
CA ASN A 95 -7.27 4.95 8.06
C ASN A 95 -7.42 4.74 6.55
N SER A 96 -6.55 5.33 5.75
CA SER A 96 -6.54 5.22 4.29
C SER A 96 -5.34 5.95 3.70
N LEU A 97 -5.15 5.87 2.40
CA LEU A 97 -4.14 6.65 1.67
C LEU A 97 -4.29 8.17 1.91
N HIS A 98 -5.51 8.68 2.13
CA HIS A 98 -5.77 10.06 2.48
C HIS A 98 -4.96 10.53 3.70
N SER A 99 -4.94 9.73 4.77
CA SER A 99 -4.22 10.09 6.00
C SER A 99 -2.73 10.30 5.80
N CYS A 100 -2.13 9.63 4.79
CA CYS A 100 -0.73 9.82 4.44
C CYS A 100 -0.43 11.22 3.91
N PHE A 101 -1.42 11.86 3.26
CA PHE A 101 -1.31 13.19 2.66
C PHE A 101 -1.92 14.31 3.52
N ALA A 102 -2.64 13.96 4.58
CA ALA A 102 -3.01 14.91 5.64
C ALA A 102 -1.79 15.30 6.51
N GLY A 103 -0.74 14.49 6.50
CA GLY A 103 0.57 14.76 7.11
C GLY A 103 1.71 14.71 6.09
N THR A 104 2.96 14.83 6.55
CA THR A 104 4.16 14.78 5.68
C THR A 104 4.58 13.36 5.30
N HIS A 105 4.00 12.33 5.93
CA HIS A 105 4.36 10.93 5.70
C HIS A 105 4.30 10.53 4.22
N GLY A 106 3.27 10.99 3.51
CA GLY A 106 3.10 10.71 2.09
C GLY A 106 4.29 11.14 1.23
N ALA A 107 4.94 12.27 1.56
CA ALA A 107 6.07 12.80 0.82
C ALA A 107 7.33 11.92 0.91
N GLN A 108 7.53 11.26 2.04
CA GLN A 108 8.72 10.42 2.30
C GLN A 108 8.50 8.94 1.96
N CYS A 109 7.27 8.53 1.68
CA CYS A 109 6.93 7.15 1.43
C CYS A 109 6.73 6.87 -0.07
N GLY A 110 7.67 6.16 -0.69
CA GLY A 110 7.58 5.80 -2.11
C GLY A 110 6.34 4.98 -2.46
N THR A 111 5.83 4.15 -1.53
CA THR A 111 4.58 3.41 -1.69
C THR A 111 3.39 4.36 -1.78
N CYS A 112 3.25 5.28 -0.81
CA CYS A 112 2.16 6.26 -0.79
C CYS A 112 2.15 7.11 -2.06
N LEU A 113 3.33 7.57 -2.51
CA LEU A 113 3.47 8.37 -3.73
C LEU A 113 3.01 7.59 -4.97
N LYS A 114 3.50 6.36 -5.15
CA LYS A 114 3.11 5.52 -6.30
C LYS A 114 1.61 5.21 -6.29
N GLU A 115 1.04 4.87 -5.15
CA GLU A 115 -0.39 4.61 -5.01
C GLU A 115 -1.25 5.84 -5.32
N LEU A 116 -0.81 7.03 -4.90
CA LEU A 116 -1.49 8.28 -5.26
C LEU A 116 -1.47 8.53 -6.77
N TYR A 117 -0.30 8.46 -7.40
CA TYR A 117 -0.18 8.68 -8.84
C TYR A 117 -1.03 7.68 -9.64
N TYR A 118 -1.00 6.41 -9.25
CA TYR A 118 -1.87 5.40 -9.83
C TYR A 118 -3.36 5.76 -9.67
N THR A 119 -3.76 6.10 -8.44
CA THR A 119 -5.15 6.47 -8.13
C THR A 119 -5.60 7.66 -8.98
N TYR A 120 -4.77 8.68 -9.08
CA TYR A 120 -5.07 9.87 -9.86
C TYR A 120 -5.22 9.55 -11.35
N GLN A 121 -4.29 8.81 -11.94
CA GLN A 121 -4.35 8.39 -13.34
C GLN A 121 -5.63 7.60 -13.64
N MET A 122 -5.95 6.62 -12.81
CA MET A 122 -7.16 5.80 -13.00
C MET A 122 -8.44 6.63 -12.84
N ASN A 123 -8.47 7.54 -11.87
CA ASN A 123 -9.60 8.44 -11.68
C ASN A 123 -9.80 9.36 -12.90
N LYS A 124 -8.72 9.90 -13.47
CA LYS A 124 -8.79 10.70 -14.74
C LYS A 124 -9.29 9.89 -15.93
N GLN A 125 -9.03 8.58 -15.97
CA GLN A 125 -9.54 7.67 -16.98
C GLN A 125 -11.01 7.28 -16.75
N GLY A 126 -11.68 7.85 -15.73
CA GLY A 126 -13.07 7.57 -15.41
C GLY A 126 -13.30 6.23 -14.72
N LYS A 127 -12.26 5.58 -14.18
CA LYS A 127 -12.42 4.35 -13.42
C LYS A 127 -13.17 4.62 -12.12
N THR A 128 -14.02 3.68 -11.76
CA THR A 128 -14.73 3.72 -10.48
C THR A 128 -13.78 3.52 -9.30
N VAL A 129 -14.14 4.03 -8.13
CA VAL A 129 -13.38 3.83 -6.89
C VAL A 129 -13.12 2.33 -6.60
N LYS A 130 -14.10 1.47 -6.91
CA LYS A 130 -13.96 0.02 -6.74
C LYS A 130 -12.90 -0.57 -7.66
N GLU A 131 -12.85 -0.15 -8.93
CA GLU A 131 -11.83 -0.59 -9.89
C GLU A 131 -10.44 -0.10 -9.51
N ILE A 132 -10.32 1.17 -9.09
CA ILE A 132 -9.05 1.77 -8.65
C ILE A 132 -8.53 0.99 -7.43
N ARG A 133 -9.38 0.75 -6.44
CA ARG A 133 -9.02 -0.03 -5.25
C ARG A 133 -8.58 -1.45 -5.60
N ALA A 134 -9.28 -2.12 -6.51
CA ALA A 134 -8.89 -3.45 -6.97
C ALA A 134 -7.49 -3.46 -7.61
N GLY A 135 -7.14 -2.44 -8.39
CA GLY A 135 -5.81 -2.30 -8.96
C GLY A 135 -4.74 -2.03 -7.90
N ILE A 136 -5.04 -1.22 -6.87
CA ILE A 136 -4.12 -1.03 -5.73
C ILE A 136 -3.88 -2.36 -5.01
N ILE A 137 -4.95 -3.11 -4.69
CA ILE A 137 -4.85 -4.43 -4.04
C ILE A 137 -4.01 -5.40 -4.88
N LYS A 138 -4.18 -5.38 -6.19
CA LYS A 138 -3.39 -6.20 -7.12
C LYS A 138 -1.93 -5.76 -7.23
N GLY A 139 -1.61 -4.51 -6.86
CA GLY A 139 -0.26 -3.96 -6.93
C GLY A 139 0.10 -3.35 -8.28
N ASP A 140 -0.87 -2.95 -9.10
CA ASP A 140 -0.65 -2.33 -10.41
C ASP A 140 0.17 -1.02 -10.31
N TRP A 141 0.10 -0.32 -9.17
CA TRP A 141 0.88 0.88 -8.85
C TRP A 141 2.40 0.64 -8.76
N LYS A 142 2.84 -0.59 -8.52
CA LYS A 142 4.27 -0.91 -8.32
C LYS A 142 5.13 -0.58 -9.52
N GLN A 143 4.54 -0.59 -10.73
CA GLN A 143 5.22 -0.33 -11.99
C GLN A 143 5.51 1.16 -12.24
N LEU A 144 4.92 2.07 -11.46
CA LEU A 144 5.15 3.52 -11.64
C LEU A 144 6.58 3.91 -11.26
N ASP A 145 7.18 4.72 -12.11
CA ASP A 145 8.45 5.39 -11.84
C ASP A 145 8.18 6.81 -11.32
N LEU A 146 8.64 7.11 -10.10
CA LEU A 146 8.43 8.41 -9.48
C LEU A 146 9.16 9.55 -10.20
N GLN A 147 10.29 9.26 -10.86
CA GLN A 147 11.05 10.31 -11.57
C GLN A 147 10.25 10.88 -12.74
N THR A 148 9.41 10.07 -13.38
CA THR A 148 8.54 10.49 -14.47
C THR A 148 7.14 10.88 -14.00
N ALA A 149 6.77 10.54 -12.76
CA ALA A 149 5.42 10.75 -12.23
C ALA A 149 5.03 12.24 -12.13
N ALA A 150 6.00 13.16 -11.93
CA ALA A 150 5.73 14.60 -11.88
C ALA A 150 5.19 15.17 -13.21
N SER A 151 5.26 14.43 -14.33
CA SER A 151 4.68 14.82 -15.62
C SER A 151 3.20 14.42 -15.77
N ILE A 152 2.64 13.70 -14.81
CA ILE A 152 1.23 13.26 -14.80
C ILE A 152 0.35 14.46 -14.44
N ASN A 153 -0.52 14.89 -15.37
CA ASN A 153 -1.42 16.05 -15.22
C ASN A 153 -2.88 15.62 -15.18
#